data_d8bf4d4fb365fbc4793a32c8b6576951
#
_entry.id   d8bf4d4fb365fbc4793a32c8b6576951
#
_cell.length_a   1.000
_cell.length_b   1.000
_cell.length_c   1.000
_cell.angle_alpha   90.00
_cell.angle_beta   90.00
_cell.angle_gamma   90.00
#
_symmetry.space_group_name_H-M   'P 1'
#
loop_
_entity.id
_entity.type
_entity.pdbx_description
1 polymer ?
#
loop_
_entity_poly.entity_id
_entity_poly.type
_entity_poly.pdbx_seq_one_letter_code
_entity_poly.pdbx_strand_id
1 'polypeptide(L)'
;ASEYFGDAFSSKQLVDLCHDVAQVYRSKLSDVKQLGLAADKLQKTCQEFRLLFNYDPERGNWREKCHQQQFMQKFQCLKVDLDFLYQVIKLCVSRNEAIDNCFDRAVYLLAQYDVMVNVELNGMSFWYETTPRHVVLHQTPLSVADKFSAYVKESGAGWVFTSATLAVDNSFEHFAQHLGLKGANQLLLESPFNYQQQSQLSVPRYLPEANNKDRAAHLALLAQPLIAASKGACFMLFTSYRVMNQVAEILAESIENPLLVQGQMAK
;
A
#
# COMPACT_ATOMS: atom_id res chain seq x y z
N ALA A 1 0.91 0.70 -8.43
CA ALA A 1 0.31 -0.45 -9.13
C ALA A 1 -0.80 -1.11 -8.29
N SER A 2 -0.58 -1.34 -6.98
CA SER A 2 -1.58 -1.98 -6.12
C SER A 2 -2.89 -1.19 -6.01
N GLU A 3 -2.83 0.14 -5.94
CA GLU A 3 -4.02 1.00 -5.83
C GLU A 3 -4.89 1.04 -7.09
N TYR A 4 -4.29 0.88 -8.28
CA TYR A 4 -5.01 1.01 -9.56
C TYR A 4 -5.35 -0.34 -10.20
N PHE A 5 -4.55 -1.37 -9.95
CA PHE A 5 -4.66 -2.65 -10.65
C PHE A 5 -4.87 -3.83 -9.72
N GLY A 6 -4.84 -3.60 -8.41
CA GLY A 6 -5.06 -4.62 -7.39
C GLY A 6 -6.44 -4.54 -6.78
N ASP A 7 -6.79 -5.61 -6.06
CA ASP A 7 -7.98 -5.71 -5.23
C ASP A 7 -7.59 -5.68 -3.75
N ALA A 8 -8.50 -5.20 -2.91
CA ALA A 8 -8.29 -5.16 -1.47
C ALA A 8 -9.56 -5.53 -0.69
N PHE A 9 -9.39 -6.33 0.36
CA PHE A 9 -10.42 -6.67 1.32
C PHE A 9 -10.02 -6.15 2.70
N SER A 10 -10.80 -5.25 3.27
CA SER A 10 -10.45 -4.54 4.51
C SER A 10 -11.43 -4.81 5.63
N SER A 11 -10.92 -5.24 6.79
CA SER A 11 -11.74 -5.37 8.00
C SER A 11 -12.32 -4.03 8.47
N LYS A 12 -11.69 -2.89 8.12
CA LYS A 12 -12.26 -1.57 8.38
C LYS A 12 -13.55 -1.36 7.59
N GLN A 13 -13.56 -1.69 6.29
CA GLN A 13 -14.76 -1.57 5.46
C GLN A 13 -15.92 -2.42 5.97
N LEU A 14 -15.62 -3.62 6.50
CA LEU A 14 -16.63 -4.47 7.16
C LEU A 14 -17.19 -3.80 8.42
N VAL A 15 -16.33 -3.26 9.29
CA VAL A 15 -16.75 -2.58 10.52
C VAL A 15 -17.56 -1.32 10.19
N ASP A 16 -17.14 -0.53 9.19
CA ASP A 16 -17.87 0.65 8.74
C ASP A 16 -19.27 0.25 8.21
N LEU A 17 -19.38 -0.84 7.45
CA LEU A 17 -20.66 -1.39 7.03
C LEU A 17 -21.54 -1.78 8.23
N CYS A 18 -20.97 -2.47 9.24
CA CYS A 18 -21.70 -2.84 10.44
C CYS A 18 -22.23 -1.62 11.20
N HIS A 19 -21.44 -0.56 11.32
CA HIS A 19 -21.85 0.69 11.98
C HIS A 19 -23.02 1.36 11.23
N ASP A 20 -22.93 1.45 9.91
CA ASP A 20 -23.98 2.08 9.09
C ASP A 20 -25.29 1.28 9.16
N VAL A 21 -25.23 -0.06 9.08
CA VAL A 21 -26.38 -0.93 9.24
C VAL A 21 -27.00 -0.77 10.64
N ALA A 22 -26.16 -0.73 11.69
CA ALA A 22 -26.64 -0.54 13.06
C ALA A 22 -27.31 0.86 13.24
N GLN A 23 -26.80 1.89 12.58
CA GLN A 23 -27.40 3.22 12.58
C GLN A 23 -28.75 3.23 11.87
N VAL A 24 -28.85 2.60 10.69
CA VAL A 24 -30.12 2.48 9.95
C VAL A 24 -31.15 1.66 10.75
N TYR A 25 -30.71 0.55 11.37
CA TYR A 25 -31.57 -0.24 12.25
C TYR A 25 -32.19 0.61 13.36
N ARG A 26 -31.36 1.37 14.10
CA ARG A 26 -31.82 2.18 15.24
C ARG A 26 -32.74 3.33 14.81
N SER A 27 -32.52 3.93 13.65
CA SER A 27 -33.21 5.15 13.22
C SER A 27 -34.44 4.90 12.34
N LYS A 28 -34.45 3.80 11.54
CA LYS A 28 -35.44 3.65 10.45
C LYS A 28 -36.00 2.23 10.32
N LEU A 29 -35.31 1.19 10.76
CA LEU A 29 -35.66 -0.22 10.55
C LEU A 29 -35.63 -1.02 11.87
N SER A 30 -36.11 -0.41 12.96
CA SER A 30 -36.14 -1.02 14.31
C SER A 30 -37.06 -2.26 14.41
N ASP A 31 -37.94 -2.43 13.45
CA ASP A 31 -38.78 -3.62 13.27
C ASP A 31 -37.97 -4.86 12.85
N VAL A 32 -36.79 -4.69 12.22
CA VAL A 32 -35.96 -5.79 11.72
C VAL A 32 -34.81 -6.06 12.70
N LYS A 33 -35.09 -6.69 13.82
CA LYS A 33 -34.11 -6.99 14.89
C LYS A 33 -32.87 -7.73 14.39
N GLN A 34 -33.01 -8.53 13.33
CA GLN A 34 -31.90 -9.30 12.76
C GLN A 34 -30.80 -8.40 12.17
N LEU A 35 -31.11 -7.15 11.74
CA LEU A 35 -30.09 -6.22 11.25
C LEU A 35 -29.03 -5.90 12.32
N GLY A 36 -29.50 -5.55 13.53
CA GLY A 36 -28.60 -5.29 14.65
C GLY A 36 -27.76 -6.51 15.04
N LEU A 37 -28.44 -7.68 15.17
CA LEU A 37 -27.73 -8.93 15.51
C LEU A 37 -26.67 -9.34 14.48
N ALA A 38 -26.99 -9.22 13.19
CA ALA A 38 -26.05 -9.57 12.12
C ALA A 38 -24.85 -8.60 12.07
N ALA A 39 -25.10 -7.30 12.24
CA ALA A 39 -24.04 -6.29 12.29
C ALA A 39 -23.10 -6.50 13.50
N ASP A 40 -23.65 -6.72 14.70
CA ASP A 40 -22.85 -6.97 15.91
C ASP A 40 -22.02 -8.25 15.79
N LYS A 41 -22.61 -9.31 15.20
CA LYS A 41 -21.90 -10.58 14.98
C LYS A 41 -20.72 -10.42 14.04
N LEU A 42 -20.92 -9.80 12.88
CA LEU A 42 -19.84 -9.57 11.92
C LEU A 42 -18.74 -8.67 12.51
N GLN A 43 -19.12 -7.61 13.24
CA GLN A 43 -18.16 -6.72 13.88
C GLN A 43 -17.28 -7.47 14.88
N LYS A 44 -17.86 -8.35 15.71
CA LYS A 44 -17.13 -9.20 16.64
C LYS A 44 -16.16 -10.12 15.92
N THR A 45 -16.60 -10.77 14.83
CA THR A 45 -15.74 -11.68 14.04
C THR A 45 -14.61 -10.93 13.37
N CYS A 46 -14.80 -9.67 12.94
CA CYS A 46 -13.73 -8.80 12.45
C CYS A 46 -12.66 -8.53 13.52
N GLN A 47 -13.08 -8.26 14.77
CA GLN A 47 -12.15 -8.05 15.88
C GLN A 47 -11.37 -9.33 16.19
N GLU A 48 -12.05 -10.47 16.25
CA GLU A 48 -11.41 -11.78 16.49
C GLU A 48 -10.43 -12.15 15.37
N PHE A 49 -10.74 -11.83 14.11
CA PHE A 49 -9.82 -12.03 12.99
C PHE A 49 -8.58 -11.13 13.12
N ARG A 50 -8.74 -9.88 13.54
CA ARG A 50 -7.60 -8.97 13.79
C ARG A 50 -6.67 -9.50 14.88
N LEU A 51 -7.22 -10.11 15.94
CA LEU A 51 -6.44 -10.65 17.07
C LEU A 51 -5.55 -11.85 16.68
N LEU A 52 -5.72 -12.45 15.52
CA LEU A 52 -4.82 -13.50 15.02
C LEU A 52 -3.45 -12.95 14.53
N PHE A 53 -3.34 -11.65 14.33
CA PHE A 53 -2.12 -10.97 13.91
C PHE A 53 -1.45 -10.28 15.09
N ASN A 54 -0.15 -9.96 14.95
CA ASN A 54 0.57 -9.20 15.97
C ASN A 54 -0.09 -7.84 16.22
N TYR A 55 0.10 -7.33 17.45
CA TYR A 55 -0.43 -6.00 17.82
C TYR A 55 0.22 -4.89 17.00
N ASP A 56 1.55 -4.95 16.84
CA ASP A 56 2.28 -3.96 16.06
C ASP A 56 1.94 -4.05 14.57
N PRO A 57 1.94 -2.93 13.86
CA PRO A 57 1.71 -2.92 12.42
C PRO A 57 2.74 -3.80 11.69
N GLU A 58 2.25 -4.73 10.90
CA GLU A 58 3.08 -5.65 10.13
C GLU A 58 2.58 -5.79 8.69
N ARG A 59 3.47 -6.24 7.81
CA ARG A 59 3.17 -6.69 6.45
C ARG A 59 3.70 -8.10 6.26
N GLY A 60 2.95 -8.91 5.52
CA GLY A 60 3.35 -10.29 5.28
C GLY A 60 2.63 -10.95 4.11
N ASN A 61 3.01 -12.19 3.86
CA ASN A 61 2.47 -13.02 2.79
C ASN A 61 1.12 -13.61 3.22
N TRP A 62 0.05 -13.27 2.51
CA TRP A 62 -1.29 -13.80 2.81
C TRP A 62 -1.43 -15.28 2.44
N ARG A 63 -0.76 -15.76 1.37
CA ARG A 63 -0.75 -17.18 1.03
C ARG A 63 -0.27 -18.06 2.19
N GLU A 64 0.80 -17.66 2.86
CA GLU A 64 1.34 -18.37 4.03
C GLU A 64 0.36 -18.42 5.19
N LYS A 65 -0.41 -17.35 5.42
CA LYS A 65 -1.45 -17.30 6.45
C LYS A 65 -2.63 -18.22 6.08
N CYS A 66 -3.00 -18.29 4.81
CA CYS A 66 -4.06 -19.19 4.33
C CYS A 66 -3.76 -20.68 4.59
N HIS A 67 -2.49 -21.09 4.61
CA HIS A 67 -2.12 -22.47 4.97
C HIS A 67 -2.23 -22.78 6.47
N GLN A 68 -2.40 -21.77 7.31
CA GLN A 68 -2.59 -21.94 8.75
C GLN A 68 -4.08 -22.09 9.06
N GLN A 69 -4.47 -23.25 9.60
CA GLN A 69 -5.87 -23.60 9.86
C GLN A 69 -6.64 -22.55 10.66
N GLN A 70 -6.03 -21.96 11.69
CA GLN A 70 -6.65 -20.93 12.50
C GLN A 70 -7.06 -19.67 11.73
N PHE A 71 -6.22 -19.22 10.77
CA PHE A 71 -6.52 -18.07 9.92
C PHE A 71 -7.66 -18.38 8.96
N MET A 72 -7.60 -19.52 8.27
CA MET A 72 -8.66 -19.91 7.34
C MET A 72 -10.00 -20.16 8.00
N GLN A 73 -10.02 -20.80 9.17
CA GLN A 73 -11.27 -20.99 9.92
C GLN A 73 -11.90 -19.64 10.30
N LYS A 74 -11.10 -18.70 10.81
CA LYS A 74 -11.64 -17.38 11.19
C LYS A 74 -12.02 -16.54 9.97
N PHE A 75 -11.28 -16.65 8.87
CA PHE A 75 -11.61 -16.00 7.60
C PHE A 75 -12.92 -16.55 7.02
N GLN A 76 -13.16 -17.86 7.12
CA GLN A 76 -14.46 -18.47 6.78
C GLN A 76 -15.60 -17.99 7.68
N CYS A 77 -15.35 -17.79 8.97
CA CYS A 77 -16.35 -17.18 9.85
C CYS A 77 -16.75 -15.78 9.39
N LEU A 78 -15.80 -14.96 8.91
CA LEU A 78 -16.11 -13.66 8.32
C LEU A 78 -17.05 -13.78 7.13
N LYS A 79 -16.84 -14.77 6.24
CA LYS A 79 -17.73 -15.03 5.10
C LYS A 79 -19.14 -15.36 5.56
N VAL A 80 -19.26 -16.29 6.49
CA VAL A 80 -20.57 -16.73 7.01
C VAL A 80 -21.34 -15.56 7.64
N ASP A 81 -20.66 -14.72 8.41
CA ASP A 81 -21.31 -13.59 9.08
C ASP A 81 -21.61 -12.44 8.11
N LEU A 82 -20.75 -12.22 7.10
CA LEU A 82 -21.03 -11.25 6.02
C LEU A 82 -22.20 -11.71 5.13
N ASP A 83 -22.24 -13.00 4.77
CA ASP A 83 -23.38 -13.57 4.02
C ASP A 83 -24.67 -13.44 4.83
N PHE A 84 -24.63 -13.70 6.13
CA PHE A 84 -25.80 -13.53 6.99
C PHE A 84 -26.28 -12.07 7.00
N LEU A 85 -25.36 -11.12 7.20
CA LEU A 85 -25.68 -9.68 7.13
C LEU A 85 -26.26 -9.30 5.77
N TYR A 86 -25.65 -9.75 4.67
CA TYR A 86 -26.13 -9.51 3.32
C TYR A 86 -27.56 -10.04 3.10
N GLN A 87 -27.87 -11.26 3.56
CA GLN A 87 -29.22 -11.81 3.41
C GLN A 87 -30.26 -10.99 4.18
N VAL A 88 -29.92 -10.53 5.38
CA VAL A 88 -30.84 -9.67 6.17
C VAL A 88 -31.03 -8.30 5.51
N ILE A 89 -29.95 -7.67 5.02
CA ILE A 89 -30.03 -6.40 4.29
C ILE A 89 -30.90 -6.56 3.04
N LYS A 90 -30.72 -7.66 2.28
CA LYS A 90 -31.46 -7.96 1.05
C LYS A 90 -32.98 -7.96 1.25
N LEU A 91 -33.44 -8.42 2.41
CA LEU A 91 -34.90 -8.38 2.75
C LEU A 91 -35.42 -6.95 3.02
N CYS A 92 -34.51 -6.00 3.20
CA CYS A 92 -34.83 -4.61 3.51
C CYS A 92 -34.62 -3.64 2.33
N VAL A 93 -34.12 -4.14 1.19
CA VAL A 93 -33.88 -3.33 -0.02
C VAL A 93 -35.14 -2.58 -0.44
N SER A 94 -34.98 -1.37 -0.94
CA SER A 94 -36.03 -0.42 -1.34
C SER A 94 -36.88 0.14 -0.18
N ARG A 95 -36.57 -0.19 1.09
CA ARG A 95 -37.21 0.43 2.24
C ARG A 95 -36.61 1.78 2.63
N ASN A 96 -35.30 1.98 2.31
CA ASN A 96 -34.57 3.20 2.60
C ASN A 96 -33.25 3.25 1.81
N GLU A 97 -32.91 4.40 1.23
CA GLU A 97 -31.69 4.62 0.45
C GLU A 97 -30.40 4.24 1.21
N ALA A 98 -30.33 4.50 2.52
CA ALA A 98 -29.14 4.14 3.30
C ALA A 98 -28.95 2.62 3.40
N ILE A 99 -30.02 1.81 3.46
CA ILE A 99 -29.92 0.36 3.45
C ILE A 99 -29.57 -0.17 2.06
N ASP A 100 -30.01 0.51 1.00
CA ASP A 100 -29.68 0.16 -0.38
C ASP A 100 -28.17 0.37 -0.62
N ASN A 101 -27.61 1.47 -0.13
CA ASN A 101 -26.16 1.69 -0.13
C ASN A 101 -25.39 0.63 0.69
N CYS A 102 -25.94 0.17 1.82
CA CYS A 102 -25.36 -0.91 2.58
C CYS A 102 -25.40 -2.24 1.82
N PHE A 103 -26.47 -2.48 1.05
CA PHE A 103 -26.60 -3.66 0.20
C PHE A 103 -25.48 -3.71 -0.87
N ASP A 104 -25.28 -2.62 -1.61
CA ASP A 104 -24.24 -2.54 -2.65
C ASP A 104 -22.85 -2.76 -2.06
N ARG A 105 -22.57 -2.20 -0.88
CA ARG A 105 -21.32 -2.42 -0.17
C ARG A 105 -21.14 -3.87 0.30
N ALA A 106 -22.21 -4.52 0.76
CA ALA A 106 -22.17 -5.93 1.16
C ALA A 106 -21.86 -6.84 -0.04
N VAL A 107 -22.50 -6.58 -1.20
CA VAL A 107 -22.23 -7.29 -2.47
C VAL A 107 -20.76 -7.12 -2.87
N TYR A 108 -20.26 -5.88 -2.85
CA TYR A 108 -18.87 -5.58 -3.17
C TYR A 108 -17.90 -6.35 -2.24
N LEU A 109 -18.11 -6.30 -0.92
CA LEU A 109 -17.25 -6.95 0.06
C LEU A 109 -17.27 -8.48 -0.06
N LEU A 110 -18.41 -9.07 -0.42
CA LEU A 110 -18.49 -10.50 -0.72
C LEU A 110 -17.64 -10.87 -1.94
N ALA A 111 -17.71 -10.08 -3.00
CA ALA A 111 -16.88 -10.28 -4.18
C ALA A 111 -15.38 -10.14 -3.87
N GLN A 112 -15.01 -9.14 -3.07
CA GLN A 112 -13.60 -8.96 -2.64
C GLN A 112 -13.13 -10.11 -1.74
N TYR A 113 -13.98 -10.65 -0.88
CA TYR A 113 -13.65 -11.84 -0.09
C TYR A 113 -13.31 -13.03 -1.00
N ASP A 114 -14.13 -13.30 -2.01
CA ASP A 114 -13.94 -14.43 -2.93
C ASP A 114 -12.61 -14.31 -3.72
N VAL A 115 -12.18 -13.07 -4.04
CA VAL A 115 -10.85 -12.79 -4.61
C VAL A 115 -9.74 -13.21 -3.65
N MET A 116 -9.88 -12.91 -2.35
CA MET A 116 -8.84 -13.21 -1.34
C MET A 116 -8.76 -14.67 -0.92
N VAL A 117 -9.75 -15.49 -1.25
CA VAL A 117 -9.70 -16.96 -1.04
C VAL A 117 -8.90 -17.66 -2.12
N ASN A 118 -8.95 -17.15 -3.36
CA ASN A 118 -8.28 -17.79 -4.50
C ASN A 118 -6.80 -17.42 -4.59
N VAL A 119 -6.04 -17.74 -3.55
CA VAL A 119 -4.62 -17.36 -3.42
C VAL A 119 -3.67 -18.08 -4.37
N GLU A 120 -4.10 -19.16 -5.04
CA GLU A 120 -3.30 -19.93 -5.99
C GLU A 120 -3.29 -19.34 -7.41
N LEU A 121 -3.95 -18.19 -7.61
CA LEU A 121 -4.00 -17.54 -8.91
C LEU A 121 -2.60 -17.10 -9.35
N ASN A 122 -2.15 -17.64 -10.50
CA ASN A 122 -0.86 -17.33 -11.08
C ASN A 122 -0.78 -15.84 -11.51
N GLY A 123 0.42 -15.26 -11.42
CA GLY A 123 0.65 -13.88 -11.82
C GLY A 123 0.15 -12.84 -10.81
N MET A 124 -0.34 -13.27 -9.65
CA MET A 124 -0.81 -12.39 -8.57
C MET A 124 0.04 -12.55 -7.31
N SER A 125 0.28 -11.46 -6.61
CA SER A 125 0.85 -11.44 -5.27
C SER A 125 -0.27 -11.23 -4.26
N PHE A 126 -0.34 -12.07 -3.22
CA PHE A 126 -1.28 -11.95 -2.12
C PHE A 126 -0.53 -11.60 -0.84
N TRP A 127 -0.83 -10.46 -0.28
CA TRP A 127 -0.16 -9.96 0.91
C TRP A 127 -1.14 -9.27 1.84
N TYR A 128 -0.75 -9.06 3.08
CA TYR A 128 -1.56 -8.35 4.06
C TYR A 128 -0.76 -7.24 4.72
N GLU A 129 -1.49 -6.26 5.22
CA GLU A 129 -0.96 -5.28 6.16
C GLU A 129 -1.93 -5.11 7.33
N THR A 130 -1.37 -4.78 8.47
CA THR A 130 -2.14 -4.55 9.69
C THR A 130 -1.89 -3.16 10.25
N THR A 131 -2.91 -2.65 10.92
CA THR A 131 -2.82 -1.54 11.86
C THR A 131 -3.19 -2.07 13.25
N PRO A 132 -3.06 -1.32 14.34
CA PRO A 132 -3.52 -1.80 15.66
C PRO A 132 -4.98 -2.25 15.71
N ARG A 133 -5.82 -1.78 14.78
CA ARG A 133 -7.28 -2.04 14.76
C ARG A 133 -7.77 -2.85 13.58
N HIS A 134 -7.06 -2.85 12.45
CA HIS A 134 -7.56 -3.38 11.19
C HIS A 134 -6.55 -4.25 10.47
N VAL A 135 -7.07 -5.13 9.62
CA VAL A 135 -6.32 -5.92 8.64
C VAL A 135 -6.80 -5.56 7.25
N VAL A 136 -5.87 -5.41 6.33
CA VAL A 136 -6.15 -5.26 4.90
C VAL A 136 -5.44 -6.37 4.15
N LEU A 137 -6.19 -7.15 3.39
CA LEU A 137 -5.69 -8.16 2.47
C LEU A 137 -5.63 -7.56 1.08
N HIS A 138 -4.56 -7.81 0.36
CA HIS A 138 -4.32 -7.28 -0.97
C HIS A 138 -4.04 -8.39 -1.97
N GLN A 139 -4.63 -8.26 -3.17
CA GLN A 139 -4.22 -8.96 -4.36
C GLN A 139 -3.60 -7.95 -5.33
N THR A 140 -2.36 -8.17 -5.73
CA THR A 140 -1.64 -7.27 -6.64
C THR A 140 -1.09 -8.05 -7.82
N PRO A 141 -1.35 -7.65 -9.07
CA PRO A 141 -0.77 -8.31 -10.22
C PRO A 141 0.76 -8.12 -10.22
N LEU A 142 1.49 -9.20 -10.51
CA LEU A 142 2.95 -9.17 -10.64
C LEU A 142 3.38 -8.44 -11.92
N SER A 143 2.52 -8.40 -12.93
CA SER A 143 2.72 -7.61 -14.14
C SER A 143 1.47 -6.76 -14.39
N VAL A 144 1.67 -5.50 -14.70
CA VAL A 144 0.60 -4.57 -15.08
C VAL A 144 0.52 -4.39 -16.61
N ALA A 145 1.41 -5.03 -17.35
CA ALA A 145 1.61 -4.83 -18.77
C ALA A 145 0.32 -4.90 -19.60
N ASP A 146 -0.45 -5.98 -19.44
CA ASP A 146 -1.67 -6.20 -20.22
C ASP A 146 -2.77 -5.18 -19.87
N LYS A 147 -2.99 -4.95 -18.57
CA LYS A 147 -3.99 -3.99 -18.08
C LYS A 147 -3.64 -2.56 -18.50
N PHE A 148 -2.36 -2.19 -18.36
CA PHE A 148 -1.91 -0.86 -18.72
C PHE A 148 -1.95 -0.65 -20.24
N SER A 149 -1.51 -1.63 -21.04
CA SER A 149 -1.60 -1.58 -22.51
C SER A 149 -3.04 -1.45 -23.00
N ALA A 150 -3.99 -2.17 -22.38
CA ALA A 150 -5.41 -2.04 -22.68
C ALA A 150 -5.91 -0.62 -22.37
N TYR A 151 -5.60 -0.10 -21.19
CA TYR A 151 -5.97 1.25 -20.77
C TYR A 151 -5.44 2.33 -21.73
N VAL A 152 -4.16 2.23 -22.16
CA VAL A 152 -3.56 3.16 -23.13
C VAL A 152 -4.32 3.14 -24.46
N LYS A 153 -4.69 1.94 -24.95
CA LYS A 153 -5.44 1.78 -26.22
C LYS A 153 -6.86 2.32 -26.12
N GLU A 154 -7.55 2.03 -25.02
CA GLU A 154 -8.94 2.45 -24.82
C GLU A 154 -9.08 3.94 -24.58
N SER A 155 -8.05 4.59 -24.02
CA SER A 155 -8.07 6.03 -23.74
C SER A 155 -8.20 6.90 -24.99
N GLY A 156 -7.80 6.41 -26.18
CA GLY A 156 -7.75 7.18 -27.42
C GLY A 156 -6.83 8.41 -27.39
N ALA A 157 -6.02 8.56 -26.34
CA ALA A 157 -5.15 9.70 -26.12
C ALA A 157 -3.73 9.44 -26.65
N GLY A 158 -3.03 10.51 -27.00
CA GLY A 158 -1.58 10.46 -27.24
C GLY A 158 -0.83 10.41 -25.91
N TRP A 159 -0.01 9.37 -25.70
CA TRP A 159 0.78 9.18 -24.49
C TRP A 159 2.24 9.53 -24.72
N VAL A 160 2.81 10.32 -23.82
CA VAL A 160 4.24 10.65 -23.80
C VAL A 160 4.81 10.31 -22.42
N PHE A 161 5.82 9.44 -22.40
CA PHE A 161 6.53 9.05 -21.17
C PHE A 161 7.91 9.72 -21.18
N THR A 162 8.22 10.45 -20.12
CA THR A 162 9.50 11.12 -19.96
C THR A 162 10.10 10.83 -18.59
N SER A 163 11.36 10.45 -18.55
CA SER A 163 12.17 10.32 -17.32
C SER A 163 13.64 10.21 -17.67
N ALA A 164 14.50 10.56 -16.74
CA ALA A 164 15.94 10.36 -16.86
C ALA A 164 16.36 8.87 -16.79
N THR A 165 15.44 7.98 -16.39
CA THR A 165 15.74 6.56 -16.07
C THR A 165 14.85 5.56 -16.84
N LEU A 166 14.26 5.97 -17.97
CA LEU A 166 13.45 5.05 -18.80
C LEU A 166 14.33 4.08 -19.60
N ALA A 167 15.51 4.51 -20.00
CA ALA A 167 16.45 3.66 -20.72
C ALA A 167 17.46 3.00 -19.78
N VAL A 168 17.74 1.73 -20.01
CA VAL A 168 18.84 0.97 -19.40
C VAL A 168 19.73 0.50 -20.54
N ASP A 169 21.04 0.76 -20.46
CA ASP A 169 22.01 0.44 -21.51
C ASP A 169 21.57 0.94 -22.91
N ASN A 170 21.07 2.17 -22.97
CA ASN A 170 20.54 2.82 -24.16
C ASN A 170 19.29 2.11 -24.78
N SER A 171 18.62 1.25 -24.05
CA SER A 171 17.42 0.53 -24.47
C SER A 171 16.21 0.87 -23.61
N PHE A 172 15.07 1.11 -24.24
CA PHE A 172 13.77 1.28 -23.57
C PHE A 172 12.99 -0.04 -23.42
N GLU A 173 13.60 -1.17 -23.82
CA GLU A 173 12.92 -2.46 -23.87
C GLU A 173 12.35 -2.88 -22.51
N HIS A 174 13.13 -2.72 -21.44
CA HIS A 174 12.70 -3.04 -20.08
C HIS A 174 11.47 -2.22 -19.67
N PHE A 175 11.45 -0.92 -19.93
CA PHE A 175 10.31 -0.06 -19.64
C PHE A 175 9.09 -0.43 -20.48
N ALA A 176 9.28 -0.66 -21.79
CA ALA A 176 8.21 -1.02 -22.70
C ALA A 176 7.58 -2.38 -22.33
N GLN A 177 8.38 -3.38 -21.98
CA GLN A 177 7.90 -4.69 -21.53
C GLN A 177 7.09 -4.59 -20.22
N HIS A 178 7.57 -3.83 -19.24
CA HIS A 178 6.88 -3.64 -17.96
C HIS A 178 5.50 -3.01 -18.10
N LEU A 179 5.31 -2.13 -19.08
CA LEU A 179 4.03 -1.45 -19.34
C LEU A 179 3.25 -2.04 -20.52
N GLY A 180 3.76 -3.09 -21.17
CA GLY A 180 3.11 -3.72 -22.32
C GLY A 180 3.02 -2.82 -23.55
N LEU A 181 3.91 -1.83 -23.67
CA LEU A 181 3.93 -0.88 -24.79
C LEU A 181 4.61 -1.52 -26.00
N LYS A 182 3.93 -1.51 -27.15
CA LYS A 182 4.46 -2.03 -28.40
C LYS A 182 4.46 -0.94 -29.46
N GLY A 183 5.56 -0.81 -30.19
CA GLY A 183 5.65 0.09 -31.36
C GLY A 183 5.65 1.59 -30.99
N ALA A 184 6.01 1.97 -29.75
CA ALA A 184 6.16 3.35 -29.36
C ALA A 184 7.42 3.98 -29.99
N ASN A 185 7.32 5.24 -30.43
CA ASN A 185 8.49 6.00 -30.84
C ASN A 185 9.39 6.25 -29.62
N GLN A 186 10.70 6.17 -29.84
CA GLN A 186 11.69 6.29 -28.79
C GLN A 186 12.65 7.40 -29.07
N LEU A 187 12.97 8.23 -28.11
CA LEU A 187 13.94 9.29 -28.17
C LEU A 187 14.86 9.26 -26.95
N LEU A 188 16.12 8.99 -27.13
CA LEU A 188 17.15 9.07 -26.12
C LEU A 188 17.99 10.33 -26.36
N LEU A 189 18.01 11.19 -25.33
CA LEU A 189 18.85 12.39 -25.34
C LEU A 189 19.98 12.20 -24.34
N GLU A 190 21.20 12.56 -24.75
CA GLU A 190 22.33 12.56 -23.84
C GLU A 190 22.22 13.68 -22.82
N SER A 191 22.88 13.47 -21.68
CA SER A 191 22.97 14.49 -20.64
C SER A 191 23.80 15.67 -21.13
N PRO A 192 23.35 16.93 -20.90
CA PRO A 192 24.15 18.10 -21.20
C PRO A 192 25.34 18.29 -20.22
N PHE A 193 25.40 17.49 -19.15
CA PHE A 193 26.43 17.58 -18.11
C PHE A 193 27.60 16.65 -18.44
N ASN A 194 28.82 17.16 -18.32
CA ASN A 194 30.05 16.35 -18.37
C ASN A 194 30.37 15.80 -16.97
N TYR A 195 29.79 14.64 -16.65
CA TYR A 195 29.93 14.03 -15.31
C TYR A 195 31.39 13.66 -14.98
N GLN A 196 32.24 13.35 -15.97
CA GLN A 196 33.64 13.04 -15.74
C GLN A 196 34.43 14.24 -15.21
N GLN A 197 34.03 15.44 -15.58
CA GLN A 197 34.67 16.68 -15.14
C GLN A 197 33.95 17.37 -13.99
N GLN A 198 32.62 17.19 -13.90
CA GLN A 198 31.77 17.95 -12.99
C GLN A 198 31.33 17.15 -11.76
N SER A 199 31.59 15.84 -11.69
CA SER A 199 31.22 15.03 -10.55
C SER A 199 32.35 14.12 -10.07
N GLN A 200 32.27 13.75 -8.80
CA GLN A 200 33.16 12.77 -8.16
C GLN A 200 32.33 11.78 -7.36
N LEU A 201 32.46 10.49 -7.68
CA LEU A 201 31.85 9.42 -6.91
C LEU A 201 32.83 8.92 -5.85
N SER A 202 32.41 8.99 -4.57
CA SER A 202 33.14 8.44 -3.44
C SER A 202 32.32 7.36 -2.75
N VAL A 203 32.88 6.16 -2.58
CA VAL A 203 32.19 5.04 -1.92
C VAL A 203 32.96 4.67 -0.64
N PRO A 204 32.49 5.10 0.54
CA PRO A 204 33.17 4.77 1.80
C PRO A 204 33.02 3.28 2.12
N ARG A 205 34.12 2.57 2.31
CA ARG A 205 34.13 1.13 2.61
C ARG A 205 34.11 0.81 4.10
N TYR A 206 34.22 1.81 4.96
CA TYR A 206 34.32 1.69 6.42
C TYR A 206 32.98 1.91 7.14
N LEU A 207 31.90 2.10 6.41
CA LEU A 207 30.59 2.24 7.03
C LEU A 207 30.12 0.90 7.61
N PRO A 208 29.55 0.90 8.83
CA PRO A 208 28.97 -0.29 9.41
C PRO A 208 27.82 -0.84 8.55
N GLU A 209 27.51 -2.13 8.72
CA GLU A 209 26.40 -2.79 8.05
C GLU A 209 25.05 -2.08 8.34
N ALA A 210 24.06 -2.30 7.44
CA ALA A 210 22.76 -1.61 7.48
C ALA A 210 22.02 -1.74 8.82
N ASN A 211 22.17 -2.88 9.51
CA ASN A 211 21.50 -3.17 10.79
C ASN A 211 22.31 -2.76 12.03
N ASN A 212 23.50 -2.18 11.86
CA ASN A 212 24.32 -1.74 12.99
C ASN A 212 23.70 -0.51 13.67
N LYS A 213 23.68 -0.51 15.00
CA LYS A 213 23.10 0.58 15.81
C LYS A 213 23.85 1.90 15.63
N ASP A 214 25.15 1.84 15.38
CA ASP A 214 26.02 3.02 15.26
C ASP A 214 26.05 3.59 13.84
N ARG A 215 25.31 2.98 12.89
CA ARG A 215 25.32 3.40 11.47
C ARG A 215 24.92 4.85 11.29
N ALA A 216 23.89 5.33 12.01
CA ALA A 216 23.42 6.71 11.91
C ALA A 216 24.51 7.70 12.36
N ALA A 217 25.23 7.41 13.43
CA ALA A 217 26.33 8.24 13.91
C ALA A 217 27.47 8.30 12.90
N HIS A 218 27.87 7.17 12.30
CA HIS A 218 28.90 7.15 11.27
C HIS A 218 28.50 7.90 10.00
N LEU A 219 27.21 7.82 9.60
CA LEU A 219 26.70 8.59 8.46
C LEU A 219 26.69 10.09 8.75
N ALA A 220 26.30 10.51 9.95
CA ALA A 220 26.35 11.91 10.36
C ALA A 220 27.79 12.44 10.38
N LEU A 221 28.72 11.68 10.94
CA LEU A 221 30.14 12.04 10.98
C LEU A 221 30.75 12.18 9.58
N LEU A 222 30.37 11.30 8.64
CA LEU A 222 30.78 11.39 7.24
C LEU A 222 30.19 12.61 6.54
N ALA A 223 28.95 12.96 6.85
CA ALA A 223 28.23 14.06 6.21
C ALA A 223 28.73 15.44 6.64
N GLN A 224 29.13 15.64 7.89
CA GLN A 224 29.56 16.92 8.44
C GLN A 224 30.59 17.65 7.57
N PRO A 225 31.76 17.05 7.22
CA PRO A 225 32.75 17.74 6.39
C PRO A 225 32.25 18.01 4.97
N LEU A 226 31.36 17.18 4.42
CA LEU A 226 30.75 17.40 3.11
C LEU A 226 29.78 18.57 3.13
N ILE A 227 28.96 18.66 4.17
CA ILE A 227 28.02 19.78 4.38
C ILE A 227 28.82 21.09 4.54
N ALA A 228 29.88 21.08 5.33
CA ALA A 228 30.74 22.24 5.52
C ALA A 228 31.41 22.67 4.19
N ALA A 229 32.00 21.73 3.45
CA ALA A 229 32.66 21.97 2.18
C ALA A 229 31.70 22.52 1.10
N SER A 230 30.45 22.03 1.08
CA SER A 230 29.41 22.48 0.17
C SER A 230 28.66 23.72 0.66
N LYS A 231 29.03 24.30 1.80
CA LYS A 231 28.33 25.44 2.44
C LYS A 231 26.84 25.18 2.65
N GLY A 232 26.48 23.94 3.00
CA GLY A 232 25.10 23.52 3.20
C GLY A 232 24.34 23.07 1.94
N ALA A 233 24.94 23.17 0.75
CA ALA A 233 24.33 22.67 -0.49
C ALA A 233 24.49 21.14 -0.58
N CYS A 234 23.85 20.41 0.34
CA CYS A 234 23.97 18.97 0.48
C CYS A 234 22.57 18.33 0.46
N PHE A 235 22.42 17.27 -0.33
CA PHE A 235 21.20 16.48 -0.40
C PHE A 235 21.49 15.04 0.00
N MET A 236 20.85 14.56 1.08
CA MET A 236 21.03 13.21 1.61
C MET A 236 19.83 12.35 1.32
N LEU A 237 20.02 11.22 0.63
CA LEU A 237 18.98 10.25 0.32
C LEU A 237 19.06 9.04 1.24
N PHE A 238 17.92 8.62 1.76
CA PHE A 238 17.78 7.49 2.66
C PHE A 238 16.75 6.50 2.15
N THR A 239 16.99 5.21 2.36
CA THR A 239 16.03 4.13 2.10
C THR A 239 15.15 3.83 3.32
N SER A 240 15.39 4.48 4.46
CA SER A 240 14.66 4.27 5.72
C SER A 240 14.41 5.59 6.45
N TYR A 241 13.16 5.89 6.72
CA TYR A 241 12.76 7.04 7.56
C TYR A 241 13.39 7.01 8.96
N ARG A 242 13.54 5.81 9.54
CA ARG A 242 14.16 5.65 10.85
C ARG A 242 15.62 6.15 10.84
N VAL A 243 16.40 5.71 9.87
CA VAL A 243 17.81 6.13 9.76
C VAL A 243 17.91 7.60 9.41
N MET A 244 17.06 8.10 8.52
CA MET A 244 16.97 9.52 8.17
C MET A 244 16.73 10.40 9.41
N ASN A 245 15.75 10.07 10.24
CA ASN A 245 15.45 10.84 11.45
C ASN A 245 16.60 10.79 12.47
N GLN A 246 17.20 9.61 12.70
CA GLN A 246 18.36 9.48 13.58
C GLN A 246 19.56 10.32 13.13
N VAL A 247 19.86 10.33 11.82
CA VAL A 247 20.94 11.15 11.26
C VAL A 247 20.60 12.63 11.38
N ALA A 248 19.35 13.01 11.12
CA ALA A 248 18.90 14.40 11.24
C ALA A 248 19.00 14.94 12.68
N GLU A 249 18.63 14.14 13.68
CA GLU A 249 18.79 14.47 15.11
C GLU A 249 20.27 14.75 15.46
N ILE A 250 21.20 13.86 15.05
CA ILE A 250 22.63 14.02 15.31
C ILE A 250 23.19 15.26 14.59
N LEU A 251 22.79 15.47 13.34
CA LEU A 251 23.26 16.63 12.56
C LEU A 251 22.70 17.96 13.10
N ALA A 252 21.48 17.98 13.63
CA ALA A 252 20.88 19.18 14.21
C ALA A 252 21.69 19.73 15.39
N GLU A 253 22.40 18.87 16.13
CA GLU A 253 23.27 19.26 17.24
C GLU A 253 24.69 19.69 16.79
N SER A 254 25.07 19.38 15.57
CA SER A 254 26.47 19.47 15.12
C SER A 254 26.72 20.39 13.92
N ILE A 255 25.69 20.88 13.25
CA ILE A 255 25.80 21.81 12.12
C ILE A 255 24.93 23.06 12.35
N GLU A 256 25.36 24.20 11.81
CA GLU A 256 24.62 25.46 11.88
C GLU A 256 23.63 25.62 10.71
N ASN A 257 23.75 24.81 9.68
CA ASN A 257 22.91 24.89 8.49
C ASN A 257 21.49 24.40 8.82
N PRO A 258 20.42 25.03 8.27
CA PRO A 258 19.07 24.57 8.43
C PRO A 258 18.87 23.20 7.78
N LEU A 259 18.25 22.26 8.52
CA LEU A 259 17.90 20.93 8.04
C LEU A 259 16.48 20.90 7.53
N LEU A 260 16.28 20.44 6.30
CA LEU A 260 14.99 20.20 5.71
C LEU A 260 14.73 18.69 5.69
N VAL A 261 13.92 18.20 6.63
CA VAL A 261 13.66 16.76 6.81
C VAL A 261 12.31 16.39 6.20
N GLN A 262 12.30 15.37 5.33
CA GLN A 262 11.07 14.88 4.70
C GLN A 262 10.06 14.42 5.75
N GLY A 263 8.82 14.91 5.65
CA GLY A 263 7.72 14.57 6.56
C GLY A 263 7.58 15.50 7.78
N GLN A 264 8.54 16.41 8.02
CA GLN A 264 8.48 17.39 9.10
C GLN A 264 8.07 18.79 8.63
N MET A 265 7.98 19.00 7.32
CA MET A 265 7.54 20.26 6.72
C MET A 265 6.10 20.14 6.24
N ALA A 266 5.36 21.25 6.28
CA ALA A 266 4.06 21.36 5.64
C ALA A 266 4.22 21.09 4.12
N LYS A 267 3.25 20.37 3.55
CA LYS A 267 3.19 20.11 2.10
C LYS A 267 2.87 21.38 1.36
#